data_eec45ef98ef2cff01c216d0476373847
#
_entry.id   eec45ef98ef2cff01c216d0476373847
#
_cell.length_a   1.000
_cell.length_b   1.000
_cell.length_c   1.000
_cell.angle_alpha   90.00
_cell.angle_beta   90.00
_cell.angle_gamma   90.00
#
_symmetry.space_group_name_H-M   'P 1'
#
loop_
_entity.id
_entity.type
_entity.pdbx_description
1 polymer ?
#
loop_
_entity_poly.entity_id
_entity_poly.type
_entity_poly.pdbx_seq_one_letter_code
_entity_poly.pdbx_strand_id
1 'polypeptide(L)'
;MRSSAASDVYKRQRNSRVQIVFGSTSTEFAAEAFDIEALHYMVKPVRKEKLFHILDRFFDSVYSLRTVNVKVGRLEESIYISDILYAEADGKRAKIHTKKGVIDASMSMADLEKVLPANEFCRPIRWALVSMREIVAMPTDILKLSDKTEIPISRLKRKEIQDAFANYSWRSTRRRMRGGIL
;
A
#
# COMPACT_ATOMS: atom_id res chain seq x y z
N MET A 1 -18.22 4.89 -36.19
CA MET A 1 -16.99 4.76 -35.37
C MET A 1 -17.07 3.48 -34.56
N ARG A 2 -16.39 2.44 -34.98
CA ARG A 2 -16.33 1.20 -34.22
C ARG A 2 -15.39 1.38 -33.03
N SER A 3 -15.92 1.19 -31.87
CA SER A 3 -15.40 1.40 -30.54
C SER A 3 -14.04 0.74 -30.29
N SER A 4 -13.16 1.44 -29.58
CA SER A 4 -11.91 0.93 -29.01
C SER A 4 -12.11 -0.15 -27.94
N ALA A 5 -13.35 -0.44 -27.54
CA ALA A 5 -13.68 -1.44 -26.52
C ALA A 5 -13.13 -2.85 -26.86
N ALA A 6 -13.18 -3.27 -28.12
CA ALA A 6 -12.60 -4.54 -28.56
C ALA A 6 -11.07 -4.56 -28.41
N SER A 7 -10.40 -3.44 -28.65
CA SER A 7 -8.95 -3.28 -28.46
C SER A 7 -8.55 -3.35 -26.98
N ASP A 8 -9.40 -2.86 -26.09
CA ASP A 8 -9.10 -2.78 -24.66
C ASP A 8 -9.36 -4.12 -23.96
N VAL A 9 -10.37 -4.88 -24.38
CA VAL A 9 -10.59 -6.29 -24.00
C VAL A 9 -9.39 -7.15 -24.42
N TYR A 10 -8.85 -6.93 -25.62
CA TYR A 10 -7.67 -7.65 -26.10
C TYR A 10 -6.40 -7.35 -25.28
N LYS A 11 -6.21 -6.11 -24.82
CA LYS A 11 -5.09 -5.75 -23.92
C LYS A 11 -5.16 -6.48 -22.57
N ARG A 12 -6.37 -6.68 -22.03
CA ARG A 12 -6.57 -7.39 -20.77
C ARG A 12 -6.27 -8.89 -20.88
N GLN A 13 -6.56 -9.50 -22.02
CA GLN A 13 -6.21 -10.90 -22.29
C GLN A 13 -4.69 -11.16 -22.27
N ARG A 14 -3.89 -10.15 -22.61
CA ARG A 14 -2.42 -10.23 -22.57
C ARG A 14 -1.83 -9.88 -21.18
N ASN A 15 -2.54 -9.11 -20.38
CA ASN A 15 -2.08 -8.73 -19.05
C ASN A 15 -3.28 -8.47 -18.11
N SER A 16 -3.58 -9.46 -17.27
CA SER A 16 -4.69 -9.41 -16.29
C SER A 16 -4.57 -8.30 -15.23
N ARG A 17 -3.42 -7.63 -15.15
CA ARG A 17 -3.18 -6.52 -14.22
C ARG A 17 -3.53 -5.14 -14.79
N VAL A 18 -3.89 -5.07 -16.07
CA VAL A 18 -4.29 -3.79 -16.69
C VAL A 18 -5.67 -3.40 -16.18
N GLN A 19 -5.75 -2.25 -15.53
CA GLN A 19 -7.01 -1.63 -15.15
C GLN A 19 -7.44 -0.65 -16.24
N ILE A 20 -8.71 -0.72 -16.60
CA ILE A 20 -9.27 0.07 -17.71
C ILE A 20 -10.19 1.15 -17.14
N VAL A 21 -9.99 2.38 -17.57
CA VAL A 21 -10.88 3.50 -17.29
C VAL A 21 -11.42 3.99 -18.63
N PHE A 22 -12.74 4.05 -18.78
CA PHE A 22 -13.39 4.57 -19.99
C PHE A 22 -13.68 6.06 -19.85
N GLY A 23 -13.47 6.78 -20.95
CA GLY A 23 -13.86 8.18 -21.08
C GLY A 23 -14.72 8.37 -22.35
N SER A 24 -16.01 8.65 -22.20
CA SER A 24 -16.96 8.83 -23.30
C SER A 24 -17.72 10.15 -23.18
N THR A 25 -18.31 10.61 -24.29
CA THR A 25 -19.27 11.73 -24.30
C THR A 25 -20.70 11.28 -23.97
N SER A 26 -21.01 9.99 -24.05
CA SER A 26 -22.30 9.38 -23.74
C SER A 26 -22.25 8.57 -22.45
N THR A 27 -23.38 8.43 -21.77
CA THR A 27 -23.58 7.54 -20.61
C THR A 27 -24.06 6.14 -20.99
N GLU A 28 -24.46 5.94 -22.25
CA GLU A 28 -25.10 4.70 -22.73
C GLU A 28 -24.24 3.46 -22.54
N PHE A 29 -22.92 3.61 -22.67
CA PHE A 29 -21.96 2.48 -22.58
C PHE A 29 -21.48 2.21 -21.14
N ALA A 30 -22.10 2.81 -20.13
CA ALA A 30 -21.69 2.64 -18.73
C ALA A 30 -21.97 1.20 -18.23
N ALA A 31 -23.08 0.58 -18.67
CA ALA A 31 -23.40 -0.82 -18.35
C ALA A 31 -22.39 -1.79 -18.96
N GLU A 32 -22.03 -1.62 -20.23
CA GLU A 32 -21.03 -2.46 -20.89
C GLU A 32 -19.64 -2.31 -20.25
N ALA A 33 -19.29 -1.13 -19.77
CA ALA A 33 -18.05 -0.91 -19.03
C ALA A 33 -18.03 -1.66 -17.69
N PHE A 34 -19.19 -1.83 -17.06
CA PHE A 34 -19.35 -2.61 -15.84
C PHE A 34 -19.17 -4.12 -16.12
N ASP A 35 -19.77 -4.63 -17.19
CA ASP A 35 -19.71 -6.05 -17.58
C ASP A 35 -18.27 -6.52 -17.82
N ILE A 36 -17.39 -5.62 -18.30
CA ILE A 36 -15.96 -5.93 -18.48
C ILE A 36 -15.12 -5.55 -17.25
N GLU A 37 -15.72 -5.34 -16.09
CA GLU A 37 -15.05 -4.98 -14.84
C GLU A 37 -14.09 -3.78 -14.98
N ALA A 38 -14.50 -2.74 -15.72
CA ALA A 38 -13.71 -1.52 -15.80
C ALA A 38 -13.55 -0.88 -14.42
N LEU A 39 -12.37 -0.34 -14.13
CA LEU A 39 -12.10 0.35 -12.88
C LEU A 39 -13.05 1.54 -12.71
N HIS A 40 -13.33 2.26 -13.78
CA HIS A 40 -14.27 3.38 -13.77
C HIS A 40 -14.71 3.78 -15.19
N TYR A 41 -15.89 4.44 -15.24
CA TYR A 41 -16.43 5.09 -16.43
C TYR A 41 -16.57 6.59 -16.20
N MET A 42 -16.03 7.41 -17.11
CA MET A 42 -16.07 8.86 -17.01
C MET A 42 -16.78 9.45 -18.22
N VAL A 43 -17.69 10.40 -17.95
CA VAL A 43 -18.33 11.20 -19.02
C VAL A 43 -17.52 12.48 -19.23
N LYS A 44 -17.21 12.80 -20.47
CA LYS A 44 -16.53 14.04 -20.85
C LYS A 44 -17.51 15.24 -20.76
N PRO A 45 -17.05 16.41 -20.29
CA PRO A 45 -15.69 16.76 -19.92
C PRO A 45 -15.27 16.18 -18.57
N VAL A 46 -14.05 15.59 -18.52
CA VAL A 46 -13.53 14.95 -17.31
C VAL A 46 -12.97 16.02 -16.39
N ARG A 47 -13.49 16.11 -15.17
CA ARG A 47 -12.95 16.97 -14.12
C ARG A 47 -11.68 16.36 -13.53
N LYS A 48 -10.66 17.20 -13.29
CA LYS A 48 -9.37 16.77 -12.73
C LYS A 48 -9.52 16.01 -11.41
N GLU A 49 -10.41 16.49 -10.55
CA GLU A 49 -10.68 15.91 -9.23
C GLU A 49 -11.18 14.46 -9.35
N LYS A 50 -12.12 14.22 -10.28
CA LYS A 50 -12.65 12.88 -10.53
C LYS A 50 -11.58 11.93 -11.07
N LEU A 51 -10.73 12.41 -11.97
CA LEU A 51 -9.60 11.64 -12.49
C LEU A 51 -8.63 11.26 -11.38
N PHE A 52 -8.26 12.22 -10.51
CA PHE A 52 -7.35 11.95 -9.40
C PHE A 52 -7.95 10.95 -8.39
N HIS A 53 -9.23 11.05 -8.07
CA HIS A 53 -9.90 10.08 -7.21
C HIS A 53 -9.83 8.65 -7.77
N ILE A 54 -10.01 8.50 -9.08
CA ILE A 54 -9.92 7.19 -9.74
C ILE A 54 -8.48 6.66 -9.69
N LEU A 55 -7.50 7.51 -9.95
CA LEU A 55 -6.09 7.14 -9.85
C LEU A 55 -5.69 6.74 -8.42
N ASP A 56 -6.19 7.44 -7.41
CA ASP A 56 -5.94 7.08 -6.02
C ASP A 56 -6.52 5.71 -5.68
N ARG A 57 -7.77 5.43 -6.07
CA ARG A 57 -8.38 4.09 -5.91
C ARG A 57 -7.57 3.01 -6.63
N PHE A 58 -7.09 3.30 -7.83
CA PHE A 58 -6.23 2.38 -8.58
C PHE A 58 -4.93 2.11 -7.81
N PHE A 59 -4.23 3.15 -7.39
CA PHE A 59 -2.99 2.99 -6.65
C PHE A 59 -3.20 2.27 -5.31
N ASP A 60 -4.27 2.56 -4.59
CA ASP A 60 -4.61 1.85 -3.35
C ASP A 60 -4.87 0.36 -3.61
N SER A 61 -5.57 0.01 -4.69
CA SER A 61 -5.81 -1.39 -5.06
C SER A 61 -4.51 -2.11 -5.44
N VAL A 62 -3.65 -1.48 -6.23
CA VAL A 62 -2.34 -2.05 -6.61
C VAL A 62 -1.41 -2.19 -5.41
N TYR A 63 -1.41 -1.20 -4.50
CA TYR A 63 -0.62 -1.27 -3.27
C TYR A 63 -1.10 -2.39 -2.34
N SER A 64 -2.41 -2.60 -2.23
CA SER A 64 -2.96 -3.67 -1.39
C SER A 64 -2.64 -5.08 -1.89
N LEU A 65 -2.32 -5.23 -3.18
CA LEU A 65 -1.96 -6.51 -3.79
C LEU A 65 -0.45 -6.81 -3.78
N ARG A 66 0.37 -5.87 -3.30
CA ARG A 66 1.83 -6.12 -3.21
C ARG A 66 2.13 -7.11 -2.10
N THR A 67 2.89 -8.13 -2.46
CA THR A 67 3.33 -9.15 -1.51
C THR A 67 4.84 -9.10 -1.31
N VAL A 68 5.27 -9.63 -0.19
CA VAL A 68 6.66 -9.97 0.12
C VAL A 68 6.75 -11.44 0.48
N ASN A 69 7.80 -12.10 0.03
CA ASN A 69 8.05 -13.49 0.40
C ASN A 69 8.90 -13.52 1.67
N VAL A 70 8.42 -14.26 2.66
CA VAL A 70 9.09 -14.48 3.93
C VAL A 70 9.30 -15.98 4.16
N LYS A 71 10.41 -16.35 4.78
CA LYS A 71 10.68 -17.74 5.14
C LYS A 71 9.96 -18.09 6.44
N VAL A 72 9.17 -19.14 6.43
CA VAL A 72 8.48 -19.71 7.61
C VAL A 72 8.89 -21.19 7.71
N GLY A 73 9.77 -21.49 8.64
CA GLY A 73 10.39 -22.83 8.70
C GLY A 73 11.22 -23.12 7.45
N ARG A 74 10.80 -24.12 6.67
CA ARG A 74 11.42 -24.52 5.39
C ARG A 74 10.67 -24.00 4.15
N LEU A 75 9.54 -23.34 4.36
CA LEU A 75 8.68 -22.84 3.29
C LEU A 75 8.86 -21.34 3.09
N GLU A 76 8.48 -20.86 1.91
CA GLU A 76 8.29 -19.43 1.64
C GLU A 76 6.78 -19.13 1.61
N GLU A 77 6.39 -18.11 2.36
CA GLU A 77 5.03 -17.60 2.39
C GLU A 77 4.98 -16.19 1.80
N SER A 78 3.97 -15.94 0.95
CA SER A 78 3.71 -14.62 0.41
C SER A 78 2.74 -13.87 1.32
N ILE A 79 3.19 -12.77 1.88
CA ILE A 79 2.41 -11.90 2.77
C ILE A 79 2.11 -10.59 2.06
N TYR A 80 0.86 -10.13 2.14
CA TYR A 80 0.52 -8.79 1.66
C TYR A 80 1.21 -7.73 2.52
N ILE A 81 1.95 -6.82 1.87
CA ILE A 81 2.65 -5.72 2.57
C ILE A 81 1.67 -4.85 3.35
N SER A 82 0.45 -4.67 2.83
CA SER A 82 -0.64 -3.93 3.46
C SER A 82 -1.20 -4.57 4.73
N ASP A 83 -0.93 -5.87 4.94
CA ASP A 83 -1.36 -6.58 6.14
C ASP A 83 -0.35 -6.46 7.28
N ILE A 84 0.91 -6.11 6.99
CA ILE A 84 1.98 -6.01 7.98
C ILE A 84 1.80 -4.75 8.83
N LEU A 85 1.64 -4.93 10.15
CA LEU A 85 1.59 -3.85 11.13
C LEU A 85 3.00 -3.45 11.57
N TYR A 86 3.72 -4.41 12.10
CA TYR A 86 5.12 -4.29 12.51
C TYR A 86 5.78 -5.66 12.58
N ALA A 87 7.09 -5.69 12.73
CA ALA A 87 7.82 -6.89 13.07
C ALA A 87 8.75 -6.64 14.25
N GLU A 88 8.97 -7.67 15.07
CA GLU A 88 9.89 -7.63 16.19
C GLU A 88 10.91 -8.76 16.13
N ALA A 89 12.08 -8.53 16.71
CA ALA A 89 13.14 -9.52 16.80
C ALA A 89 12.81 -10.58 17.87
N ASP A 90 12.93 -11.84 17.49
CA ASP A 90 12.87 -12.99 18.40
C ASP A 90 14.14 -13.81 18.24
N GLY A 91 15.18 -13.46 18.99
CA GLY A 91 16.52 -14.01 18.85
C GLY A 91 17.12 -13.74 17.45
N LYS A 92 17.34 -14.80 16.68
CA LYS A 92 17.82 -14.73 15.28
C LYS A 92 16.69 -14.67 14.25
N ARG A 93 15.45 -14.70 14.69
CA ARG A 93 14.25 -14.72 13.86
C ARG A 93 13.48 -13.38 13.99
N ALA A 94 12.47 -13.23 13.17
CA ALA A 94 11.53 -12.11 13.25
C ALA A 94 10.10 -12.63 13.43
N LYS A 95 9.34 -12.01 14.34
CA LYS A 95 7.89 -12.17 14.44
C LYS A 95 7.24 -11.04 13.68
N ILE A 96 6.43 -11.37 12.68
CA ILE A 96 5.73 -10.40 11.87
C ILE A 96 4.27 -10.35 12.33
N HIS A 97 3.88 -9.21 12.90
CA HIS A 97 2.51 -8.96 13.33
C HIS A 97 1.72 -8.42 12.13
N THR A 98 0.67 -9.14 11.79
CA THR A 98 -0.21 -8.80 10.67
C THR A 98 -1.65 -8.60 11.13
N LYS A 99 -2.50 -8.03 10.28
CA LYS A 99 -3.95 -7.92 10.53
C LYS A 99 -4.65 -9.27 10.69
N LYS A 100 -4.00 -10.37 10.27
CA LYS A 100 -4.55 -11.73 10.31
C LYS A 100 -3.94 -12.60 11.40
N GLY A 101 -2.91 -12.11 12.09
CA GLY A 101 -2.20 -12.86 13.14
C GLY A 101 -0.69 -12.65 13.07
N VAL A 102 0.04 -13.44 13.84
CA VAL A 102 1.50 -13.38 13.96
C VAL A 102 2.13 -14.49 13.13
N ILE A 103 3.18 -14.15 12.40
CA ILE A 103 3.94 -15.08 11.56
C ILE A 103 5.37 -15.16 12.11
N ASP A 104 5.83 -16.37 12.45
CA ASP A 104 7.18 -16.63 12.89
C ASP A 104 8.12 -16.81 11.70
N ALA A 105 8.71 -15.70 11.24
CA ALA A 105 9.60 -15.73 10.09
C ALA A 105 10.99 -16.26 10.45
N SER A 106 11.45 -17.28 9.72
CA SER A 106 12.78 -17.87 9.86
C SER A 106 13.86 -17.05 9.15
N MET A 107 13.83 -15.73 9.38
CA MET A 107 14.78 -14.78 8.82
C MET A 107 15.12 -13.69 9.84
N SER A 108 16.27 -13.05 9.70
CA SER A 108 16.69 -11.98 10.60
C SER A 108 15.92 -10.68 10.30
N MET A 109 15.87 -9.77 11.31
CA MET A 109 15.33 -8.43 11.10
C MET A 109 16.04 -7.66 9.98
N ALA A 110 17.34 -7.86 9.80
CA ALA A 110 18.11 -7.22 8.74
C ALA A 110 17.72 -7.74 7.34
N ASP A 111 17.42 -9.04 7.22
CA ASP A 111 16.98 -9.61 5.95
C ASP A 111 15.53 -9.24 5.65
N LEU A 112 14.67 -9.19 6.67
CA LEU A 112 13.30 -8.69 6.52
C LEU A 112 13.30 -7.22 6.05
N GLU A 113 14.16 -6.38 6.62
CA GLU A 113 14.29 -4.97 6.24
C GLU A 113 14.73 -4.79 4.78
N LYS A 114 15.54 -5.70 4.21
CA LYS A 114 15.96 -5.65 2.80
C LYS A 114 14.82 -5.97 1.81
N VAL A 115 13.91 -6.86 2.20
CA VAL A 115 12.81 -7.27 1.31
C VAL A 115 11.59 -6.37 1.41
N LEU A 116 11.44 -5.63 2.52
CA LEU A 116 10.36 -4.66 2.69
C LEU A 116 10.71 -3.30 2.06
N PRO A 117 9.72 -2.57 1.52
CA PRO A 117 9.98 -1.28 0.88
C PRO A 117 10.41 -0.23 1.91
N ALA A 118 11.63 0.27 1.78
CA ALA A 118 12.24 1.24 2.71
C ALA A 118 11.46 2.57 2.85
N ASN A 119 10.65 2.90 1.86
CA ASN A 119 9.80 4.11 1.89
C ASN A 119 8.44 3.90 2.56
N GLU A 120 8.14 2.69 3.04
CA GLU A 120 6.89 2.32 3.70
C GLU A 120 7.12 1.77 5.11
N PHE A 121 8.34 1.36 5.41
CA PHE A 121 8.73 0.84 6.72
C PHE A 121 9.84 1.68 7.33
N CYS A 122 9.83 1.78 8.65
CA CYS A 122 10.90 2.42 9.41
C CYS A 122 11.34 1.52 10.57
N ARG A 123 12.60 1.70 10.99
CA ARG A 123 13.20 0.95 12.10
C ARG A 123 13.48 1.86 13.28
N PRO A 124 12.49 2.14 14.14
CA PRO A 124 12.60 3.09 15.25
C PRO A 124 13.60 2.63 16.31
N ILE A 125 13.74 1.33 16.50
CA ILE A 125 14.66 0.71 17.43
C ILE A 125 15.22 -0.60 16.83
N ARG A 126 16.35 -1.08 17.35
CA ARG A 126 17.06 -2.25 16.79
C ARG A 126 16.21 -3.52 16.65
N TRP A 127 15.23 -3.70 17.53
CA TRP A 127 14.41 -4.91 17.59
C TRP A 127 13.06 -4.78 16.90
N ALA A 128 12.67 -3.60 16.40
CA ALA A 128 11.38 -3.39 15.75
C ALA A 128 11.51 -2.73 14.37
N LEU A 129 10.69 -3.21 13.43
CA LEU A 129 10.47 -2.64 12.10
C LEU A 129 8.97 -2.37 11.95
N VAL A 130 8.59 -1.14 11.62
CA VAL A 130 7.21 -0.65 11.71
C VAL A 130 6.72 -0.19 10.35
N SER A 131 5.51 -0.58 9.99
CA SER A 131 4.80 -0.04 8.82
C SER A 131 4.39 1.41 9.11
N MET A 132 4.89 2.37 8.34
CA MET A 132 4.54 3.78 8.51
C MET A 132 3.06 4.05 8.24
N ARG A 133 2.39 3.17 7.51
CA ARG A 133 0.95 3.24 7.26
C ARG A 133 0.13 3.07 8.53
N GLU A 134 0.62 2.26 9.46
CA GLU A 134 -0.09 1.88 10.68
C GLU A 134 0.21 2.83 11.86
N ILE A 135 1.10 3.82 11.68
CA ILE A 135 1.38 4.85 12.68
C ILE A 135 0.21 5.83 12.76
N VAL A 136 -0.49 5.86 13.87
CA VAL A 136 -1.62 6.78 14.13
C VAL A 136 -1.19 8.02 14.90
N ALA A 137 -0.13 7.94 15.72
CA ALA A 137 0.43 9.05 16.46
C ALA A 137 1.91 8.81 16.79
N MET A 138 2.65 9.91 16.97
CA MET A 138 4.07 9.87 17.36
C MET A 138 4.32 10.91 18.46
N PRO A 139 3.86 10.66 19.71
CA PRO A 139 4.21 11.52 20.83
C PRO A 139 5.68 11.28 21.19
N THR A 140 6.45 12.35 21.17
CA THR A 140 7.88 12.47 21.53
C THR A 140 8.78 11.29 21.13
N ASP A 141 8.71 10.14 21.82
CA ASP A 141 9.65 9.00 21.70
C ASP A 141 8.95 7.65 21.49
N ILE A 142 7.69 7.67 21.14
CA ILE A 142 6.86 6.47 21.00
C ILE A 142 6.09 6.55 19.69
N LEU A 143 6.06 5.45 18.95
CA LEU A 143 5.12 5.25 17.85
C LEU A 143 3.88 4.55 18.40
N LYS A 144 2.71 5.13 18.18
CA LYS A 144 1.41 4.48 18.46
C LYS A 144 0.85 3.93 17.16
N LEU A 145 0.56 2.64 17.15
CA LEU A 145 0.04 1.95 15.96
C LEU A 145 -1.48 1.82 16.01
N SER A 146 -2.06 1.47 14.86
CA SER A 146 -3.51 1.31 14.68
C SER A 146 -4.13 0.22 15.57
N ASP A 147 -3.35 -0.81 15.91
CA ASP A 147 -3.71 -1.89 16.85
C ASP A 147 -3.48 -1.53 18.33
N LYS A 148 -3.15 -0.28 18.64
CA LYS A 148 -2.80 0.28 19.96
C LYS A 148 -1.43 -0.15 20.47
N THR A 149 -0.64 -0.89 19.71
CA THR A 149 0.75 -1.20 20.09
C THR A 149 1.59 0.08 20.18
N GLU A 150 2.43 0.16 21.20
CA GLU A 150 3.35 1.28 21.41
C GLU A 150 4.80 0.79 21.23
N ILE A 151 5.52 1.40 20.31
CA ILE A 151 6.91 1.05 20.00
C ILE A 151 7.81 2.25 20.28
N PRO A 152 8.83 2.10 21.15
CA PRO A 152 9.73 3.21 21.48
C PRO A 152 10.64 3.56 20.31
N ILE A 153 11.02 4.84 20.25
CA ILE A 153 11.99 5.35 19.28
C ILE A 153 13.33 5.55 19.98
N SER A 154 14.40 4.97 19.45
CA SER A 154 15.76 5.22 19.91
C SER A 154 16.13 6.71 19.79
N ARG A 155 16.76 7.29 20.80
CA ARG A 155 17.18 8.70 20.81
C ARG A 155 17.98 9.09 19.56
N LEU A 156 18.87 8.20 19.12
CA LEU A 156 19.71 8.42 17.92
C LEU A 156 18.91 8.42 16.62
N LYS A 157 17.77 7.72 16.60
CA LYS A 157 16.93 7.58 15.40
C LYS A 157 15.74 8.53 15.36
N ARG A 158 15.52 9.32 16.41
CA ARG A 158 14.33 10.18 16.51
C ARG A 158 14.14 11.06 15.28
N LYS A 159 15.17 11.81 14.90
CA LYS A 159 15.11 12.74 13.75
C LYS A 159 14.88 11.97 12.44
N GLU A 160 15.63 10.88 12.24
CA GLU A 160 15.49 10.02 11.06
C GLU A 160 14.05 9.51 10.89
N ILE A 161 13.44 9.02 11.99
CA ILE A 161 12.08 8.49 11.98
C ILE A 161 11.05 9.60 11.77
N GLN A 162 11.23 10.77 12.39
CA GLN A 162 10.37 11.93 12.18
C GLN A 162 10.37 12.38 10.72
N ASP A 163 11.56 12.50 10.12
CA ASP A 163 11.71 12.90 8.72
C ASP A 163 11.13 11.84 7.77
N ALA A 164 11.36 10.56 8.05
CA ALA A 164 10.80 9.45 7.26
C ALA A 164 9.27 9.45 7.30
N PHE A 165 8.68 9.59 8.50
CA PHE A 165 7.24 9.64 8.69
C PHE A 165 6.60 10.89 8.08
N ALA A 166 7.25 12.06 8.22
CA ALA A 166 6.80 13.30 7.58
C ALA A 166 6.77 13.16 6.05
N ASN A 167 7.83 12.59 5.46
CA ASN A 167 7.91 12.32 4.03
C ASN A 167 6.86 11.31 3.57
N TYR A 168 6.60 10.26 4.36
CA TYR A 168 5.55 9.29 4.10
C TYR A 168 4.17 9.95 4.15
N SER A 169 3.87 10.68 5.23
CA SER A 169 2.60 11.40 5.42
C SER A 169 2.36 12.43 4.34
N TRP A 170 3.39 13.19 3.96
CA TRP A 170 3.33 14.14 2.85
C TRP A 170 2.95 13.46 1.54
N ARG A 171 3.56 12.31 1.22
CA ARG A 171 3.24 11.53 0.00
C ARG A 171 1.83 10.98 0.05
N SER A 172 1.39 10.45 1.18
CA SER A 172 0.05 9.91 1.38
C SER A 172 -1.02 11.00 1.38
N THR A 173 -0.76 12.15 2.02
CA THR A 173 -1.65 13.31 2.02
C THR A 173 -1.74 13.96 0.64
N ARG A 174 -0.63 14.04 -0.09
CA ARG A 174 -0.63 14.53 -1.47
C ARG A 174 -1.44 13.62 -2.40
N ARG A 175 -1.45 12.31 -2.15
CA ARG A 175 -2.36 11.37 -2.80
C ARG A 175 -3.81 11.67 -2.43
N ARG A 176 -4.12 11.83 -1.14
CA ARG A 176 -5.49 12.14 -0.66
C ARG A 176 -5.98 13.53 -1.10
N MET A 177 -5.14 14.57 -1.03
CA MET A 177 -5.53 15.94 -1.44
C MET A 177 -5.68 16.10 -2.95
N ARG A 178 -4.99 15.29 -3.76
CA ARG A 178 -5.23 15.25 -5.20
C ARG A 178 -6.54 14.53 -5.55
N GLY A 179 -7.05 13.70 -4.63
CA GLY A 179 -8.33 13.00 -4.77
C GLY A 179 -9.51 13.61 -4.02
N GLY A 180 -9.29 14.59 -3.15
CA GLY A 180 -10.32 15.17 -2.30
C GLY A 180 -10.21 16.67 -2.21
N ILE A 181 -10.79 17.35 -3.18
CA ILE A 181 -11.37 18.70 -2.95
C ILE A 181 -12.85 18.56 -3.33
N LEU A 182 -13.67 18.82 -2.31
CA LEU A 182 -15.12 18.92 -2.23
C LEU A 182 -15.85 19.20 -3.54
#